data_7f9c935c676b2fd40925a3f208813060
#
_entry.id   7f9c935c676b2fd40925a3f208813060
#
_cell.length_a   1.000
_cell.length_b   1.000
_cell.length_c   1.000
_cell.angle_alpha   90.00
_cell.angle_beta   90.00
_cell.angle_gamma   90.00
#
_symmetry.space_group_name_H-M   'P 1'
#
loop_
_entity.id
_entity.type
_entity.pdbx_description
1 polymer ?
#
loop_
_entity_poly.entity_id
_entity_poly.type
_entity_poly.pdbx_seq_one_letter_code
_entity_poly.pdbx_strand_id
1 'polypeptide(L)'
;VEIVAGITAAVGGAAVLGAPLTHDFAVISLSDLLTPWETIEKRVRAAAMADFVICLYNPSSRKRHDYLEKVCAMMLEYKSPDTVCGIVKQIGRDGESSRILTLAELKNTEVDMFTTVFIGNEQTMELDGHMVTPRGYRDV
;
A
#
# COMPACT_ATOMS: atom_id res chain seq x y z
N VAL A 1 -14.17 26.82 16.89
CA VAL A 1 -13.99 25.76 15.90
C VAL A 1 -13.47 24.50 16.58
N GLU A 2 -14.20 23.42 16.42
CA GLU A 2 -13.85 22.14 16.99
C GLU A 2 -13.25 21.27 15.89
N ILE A 3 -12.08 20.68 16.17
CA ILE A 3 -11.41 19.79 15.21
C ILE A 3 -11.66 18.35 15.64
N VAL A 4 -12.32 17.60 14.77
CA VAL A 4 -12.60 16.18 15.00
C VAL A 4 -11.74 15.35 14.04
N ALA A 5 -10.96 14.43 14.60
CA ALA A 5 -10.11 13.57 13.79
C ALA A 5 -10.95 12.57 12.97
N GLY A 6 -10.62 12.45 11.69
CA GLY A 6 -11.16 11.41 10.82
C GLY A 6 -10.22 10.20 10.75
N ILE A 7 -10.75 9.06 10.31
CA ILE A 7 -9.95 7.87 10.09
C ILE A 7 -9.47 7.87 8.63
N THR A 8 -8.16 7.98 8.46
CA THR A 8 -7.55 7.91 7.12
C THR A 8 -7.66 6.49 6.55
N ALA A 9 -7.74 6.39 5.22
CA ALA A 9 -7.83 5.11 4.53
C ALA A 9 -6.63 4.19 4.83
N ALA A 10 -5.45 4.75 5.10
CA ALA A 10 -4.28 3.95 5.51
C ALA A 10 -4.57 3.14 6.77
N VAL A 11 -5.12 3.80 7.81
CA VAL A 11 -5.42 3.14 9.09
C VAL A 11 -6.66 2.25 8.96
N GLY A 12 -7.71 2.75 8.30
CA GLY A 12 -8.94 1.98 8.09
C GLY A 12 -8.72 0.72 7.27
N GLY A 13 -7.97 0.83 6.18
CA GLY A 13 -7.63 -0.32 5.34
C GLY A 13 -6.68 -1.29 6.03
N ALA A 14 -5.74 -0.79 6.81
CA ALA A 14 -4.84 -1.63 7.61
C ALA A 14 -5.63 -2.50 8.58
N ALA A 15 -6.64 -1.93 9.23
CA ALA A 15 -7.49 -2.68 10.16
C ALA A 15 -8.24 -3.81 9.45
N VAL A 16 -8.66 -3.61 8.21
CA VAL A 16 -9.32 -4.65 7.40
C VAL A 16 -8.36 -5.79 7.08
N LEU A 17 -7.12 -5.46 6.71
CA LEU A 17 -6.10 -6.46 6.35
C LEU A 17 -5.49 -7.17 7.56
N GLY A 18 -5.43 -6.51 8.71
CA GLY A 18 -4.80 -7.03 9.91
C GLY A 18 -3.97 -5.98 10.62
N ALA A 19 -2.65 -6.09 10.59
CA ALA A 19 -1.72 -5.16 11.21
C ALA A 19 -0.48 -4.94 10.33
N PRO A 20 -0.62 -4.41 9.11
CA PRO A 20 0.53 -4.23 8.22
C PRO A 20 1.40 -3.02 8.55
N LEU A 21 0.86 -2.01 9.25
CA LEU A 21 1.53 -0.74 9.52
C LEU A 21 2.26 -0.77 10.86
N THR A 22 3.43 -1.39 10.89
CA THR A 22 4.27 -1.44 12.08
C THR A 22 5.61 -0.77 11.77
N HIS A 23 6.18 -0.08 12.75
CA HIS A 23 7.38 0.74 12.61
C HIS A 23 7.16 1.88 11.61
N ASP A 24 7.98 1.92 10.57
CA ASP A 24 7.96 3.02 9.62
C ASP A 24 7.13 2.67 8.39
N PHE A 25 6.21 3.54 8.06
CA PHE A 25 5.41 3.39 6.85
C PHE A 25 5.24 4.73 6.17
N ALA A 26 5.03 4.70 4.87
CA ALA A 26 4.82 5.90 4.06
C ALA A 26 3.46 5.82 3.37
N VAL A 27 2.75 6.95 3.33
CA VAL A 27 1.51 7.09 2.58
C VAL A 27 1.83 7.96 1.37
N ILE A 28 1.64 7.42 0.18
CA ILE A 28 1.98 8.08 -1.08
C ILE A 28 0.77 8.11 -1.98
N SER A 29 0.41 9.29 -2.48
CA SER A 29 -0.62 9.42 -3.50
C SER A 29 0.00 9.30 -4.89
N LEU A 30 -0.61 8.49 -5.74
CA LEU A 30 -0.19 8.35 -7.14
C LEU A 30 -0.88 9.36 -8.06
N SER A 31 -1.66 10.29 -7.51
CA SER A 31 -2.28 11.37 -8.29
C SER A 31 -1.23 12.38 -8.74
N ASP A 32 -1.14 12.60 -10.04
CA ASP A 32 -0.22 13.59 -10.62
C ASP A 32 -0.91 14.92 -10.97
N LEU A 33 -2.12 15.13 -10.47
CA LEU A 33 -2.86 16.37 -10.72
C LEU A 33 -2.14 17.60 -10.17
N LEU A 34 -1.58 17.48 -8.97
CA LEU A 34 -0.90 18.57 -8.28
C LEU A 34 0.60 18.27 -8.04
N THR A 35 1.02 17.05 -8.26
CA THR A 35 2.40 16.61 -7.99
C THR A 35 2.98 16.02 -9.27
N PRO A 36 4.13 16.52 -9.75
CA PRO A 36 4.76 15.94 -10.94
C PRO A 36 5.09 14.45 -10.75
N TRP A 37 4.96 13.67 -11.83
CA TRP A 37 5.23 12.24 -11.80
C TRP A 37 6.64 11.92 -11.31
N GLU A 38 7.63 12.71 -11.69
CA GLU A 38 9.03 12.54 -11.26
C GLU A 38 9.16 12.62 -9.74
N THR A 39 8.37 13.46 -9.09
CA THR A 39 8.34 13.56 -7.63
C THR A 39 7.72 12.33 -6.99
N ILE A 40 6.63 11.82 -7.59
CA ILE A 40 5.97 10.59 -7.13
C ILE A 40 6.95 9.41 -7.25
N GLU A 41 7.60 9.27 -8.40
CA GLU A 41 8.60 8.24 -8.65
C GLU A 41 9.73 8.28 -7.61
N LYS A 42 10.26 9.47 -7.33
CA LYS A 42 11.31 9.65 -6.33
C LYS A 42 10.86 9.18 -4.94
N ARG A 43 9.63 9.53 -4.56
CA ARG A 43 9.07 9.14 -3.25
C ARG A 43 8.88 7.62 -3.15
N VAL A 44 8.36 7.01 -4.21
CA VAL A 44 8.17 5.56 -4.26
C VAL A 44 9.50 4.83 -4.18
N ARG A 45 10.48 5.26 -4.96
CA ARG A 45 11.82 4.63 -4.94
C ARG A 45 12.50 4.79 -3.60
N ALA A 46 12.43 5.97 -2.99
CA ALA A 46 13.04 6.21 -1.67
C ALA A 46 12.42 5.34 -0.59
N ALA A 47 11.09 5.22 -0.56
CA ALA A 47 10.39 4.39 0.41
C ALA A 47 10.68 2.89 0.19
N ALA A 48 10.73 2.44 -1.05
CA ALA A 48 11.04 1.05 -1.38
C ALA A 48 12.49 0.70 -1.04
N MET A 49 13.44 1.59 -1.35
CA MET A 49 14.85 1.41 -1.04
C MET A 49 15.09 1.35 0.47
N ALA A 50 14.38 2.15 1.25
CA ALA A 50 14.48 2.19 2.70
C ALA A 50 13.67 1.08 3.39
N ASP A 51 12.98 0.25 2.61
CA ASP A 51 12.16 -0.87 3.07
C ASP A 51 11.01 -0.44 4.01
N PHE A 52 10.40 0.69 3.74
CA PHE A 52 9.17 1.10 4.41
C PHE A 52 8.00 0.21 3.96
N VAL A 53 7.05 0.01 4.87
CA VAL A 53 5.71 -0.41 4.45
C VAL A 53 5.11 0.77 3.71
N ILE A 54 4.51 0.53 2.56
CA ILE A 54 4.01 1.61 1.69
C ILE A 54 2.50 1.47 1.52
N CYS A 55 1.79 2.58 1.73
CA CYS A 55 0.36 2.66 1.44
C CYS A 55 0.16 3.61 0.27
N LEU A 56 -0.50 3.15 -0.79
CA LEU A 56 -0.74 3.94 -1.99
C LEU A 56 -2.19 4.39 -2.07
N TYR A 57 -2.38 5.69 -2.24
CA TYR A 57 -3.66 6.31 -2.52
C TYR A 57 -3.76 6.63 -4.01
N ASN A 58 -4.98 6.63 -4.53
CA ASN A 58 -5.26 6.95 -5.92
C ASN A 58 -4.44 6.09 -6.89
N PRO A 59 -4.47 4.75 -6.75
CA PRO A 59 -3.61 3.88 -7.54
C PRO A 59 -4.02 3.80 -9.00
N SER A 60 -5.22 4.24 -9.32
CA SER A 60 -5.73 4.23 -10.69
C SER A 60 -6.80 5.28 -10.90
N SER A 61 -6.95 5.73 -12.13
CA SER A 61 -8.06 6.57 -12.57
C SER A 61 -8.36 6.21 -14.03
N ARG A 62 -9.41 6.79 -14.62
CA ARG A 62 -9.76 6.56 -16.03
C ARG A 62 -8.61 6.91 -16.99
N LYS A 63 -7.81 7.91 -16.64
CA LYS A 63 -6.69 8.38 -17.47
C LYS A 63 -5.35 7.77 -17.06
N ARG A 64 -5.25 7.09 -15.92
CA ARG A 64 -4.00 6.65 -15.29
C ARG A 64 -4.12 5.23 -14.77
N HIS A 65 -4.59 4.34 -15.62
CA HIS A 65 -4.82 2.94 -15.24
C HIS A 65 -3.52 2.11 -15.17
N ASP A 66 -2.41 2.65 -15.67
CA ASP A 66 -1.11 1.96 -15.69
C ASP A 66 -0.16 2.41 -14.57
N TYR A 67 -0.57 3.34 -13.71
CA TYR A 67 0.31 3.88 -12.68
C TYR A 67 0.71 2.85 -11.62
N LEU A 68 -0.21 2.00 -11.22
CA LEU A 68 0.12 0.94 -10.28
C LEU A 68 1.15 -0.04 -10.86
N GLU A 69 0.99 -0.42 -12.11
CA GLU A 69 1.97 -1.29 -12.80
C GLU A 69 3.36 -0.65 -12.82
N LYS A 70 3.44 0.64 -13.18
CA LYS A 70 4.71 1.37 -13.20
C LYS A 70 5.37 1.43 -11.83
N VAL A 71 4.59 1.72 -10.80
CA VAL A 71 5.07 1.83 -9.42
C VAL A 71 5.52 0.45 -8.90
N CYS A 72 4.79 -0.60 -9.21
CA CYS A 72 5.21 -1.97 -8.84
C CYS A 72 6.53 -2.34 -9.54
N ALA A 73 6.70 -1.97 -10.80
CA ALA A 73 7.96 -2.20 -11.51
C ALA A 73 9.13 -1.50 -10.83
N MET A 74 8.93 -0.25 -10.37
CA MET A 74 9.95 0.48 -9.62
C MET A 74 10.27 -0.22 -8.30
N MET A 75 9.25 -0.64 -7.56
CA MET A 75 9.45 -1.30 -6.26
C MET A 75 10.15 -2.66 -6.40
N LEU A 76 9.92 -3.38 -7.49
CA LEU A 76 10.58 -4.66 -7.75
C LEU A 76 12.09 -4.53 -7.96
N GLU A 77 12.61 -3.33 -8.19
CA GLU A 77 14.05 -3.09 -8.22
C GLU A 77 14.68 -3.15 -6.83
N TYR A 78 13.88 -3.01 -5.76
CA TYR A 78 14.34 -2.95 -4.37
C TYR A 78 13.74 -4.05 -3.50
N LYS A 79 12.53 -4.51 -3.82
CA LYS A 79 11.78 -5.47 -3.03
C LYS A 79 11.64 -6.79 -3.80
N SER A 80 11.48 -7.88 -3.04
CA SER A 80 11.23 -9.20 -3.61
C SER A 80 9.87 -9.26 -4.32
N PRO A 81 9.75 -10.01 -5.42
CA PRO A 81 8.44 -10.27 -6.04
C PRO A 81 7.48 -11.01 -5.10
N ASP A 82 7.98 -11.69 -4.09
CA ASP A 82 7.17 -12.41 -3.10
C ASP A 82 6.73 -11.50 -1.92
N THR A 83 7.10 -10.23 -1.93
CA THR A 83 6.69 -9.27 -0.89
C THR A 83 5.18 -9.32 -0.72
N VAL A 84 4.73 -9.46 0.53
CA VAL A 84 3.31 -9.53 0.86
C VAL A 84 2.68 -8.14 0.69
N CYS A 85 1.61 -8.10 -0.07
CA CYS A 85 0.85 -6.89 -0.35
C CYS A 85 -0.63 -7.12 -0.03
N GLY A 86 -1.39 -6.05 0.06
CA GLY A 86 -2.83 -6.12 0.26
C GLY A 86 -3.54 -5.01 -0.50
N ILE A 87 -4.77 -5.29 -0.90
CA ILE A 87 -5.66 -4.29 -1.47
C ILE A 87 -6.96 -4.30 -0.69
N VAL A 88 -7.51 -3.11 -0.46
CA VAL A 88 -8.80 -2.95 0.20
C VAL A 88 -9.63 -2.00 -0.65
N LYS A 89 -10.84 -2.41 -1.00
CA LYS A 89 -11.79 -1.61 -1.77
C LYS A 89 -12.91 -1.13 -0.89
N GLN A 90 -13.35 0.11 -1.10
CA GLN A 90 -14.53 0.69 -0.48
C GLN A 90 -14.54 0.56 1.05
N ILE A 91 -13.45 0.96 1.69
CA ILE A 91 -13.27 0.88 3.14
C ILE A 91 -14.45 1.53 3.87
N GLY A 92 -15.09 0.76 4.78
CA GLY A 92 -16.21 1.25 5.59
C GLY A 92 -17.52 1.43 4.83
N ARG A 93 -17.63 0.94 3.60
CA ARG A 93 -18.82 1.05 2.76
C ARG A 93 -19.38 -0.34 2.39
N ASP A 94 -20.61 -0.34 1.89
CA ASP A 94 -21.18 -1.54 1.29
C ASP A 94 -20.31 -1.96 0.10
N GLY A 95 -20.00 -3.26 0.00
CA GLY A 95 -19.10 -3.75 -1.02
C GLY A 95 -17.63 -3.71 -0.62
N GLU A 96 -17.32 -3.43 0.66
CA GLU A 96 -15.95 -3.53 1.16
C GLU A 96 -15.40 -4.93 0.86
N SER A 97 -14.21 -4.98 0.28
CA SER A 97 -13.52 -6.23 -0.01
C SER A 97 -12.03 -6.05 0.19
N SER A 98 -11.36 -7.15 0.48
CA SER A 98 -9.91 -7.16 0.66
C SER A 98 -9.29 -8.40 0.04
N ARG A 99 -8.03 -8.29 -0.33
CA ARG A 99 -7.27 -9.40 -0.89
C ARG A 99 -5.80 -9.24 -0.50
N ILE A 100 -5.16 -10.36 -0.14
CA ILE A 100 -3.72 -10.43 0.09
C ILE A 100 -3.09 -11.10 -1.13
N LEU A 101 -2.01 -10.54 -1.62
CA LEU A 101 -1.32 -11.01 -2.83
C LEU A 101 0.16 -10.64 -2.74
N THR A 102 0.94 -11.13 -3.69
CA THR A 102 2.37 -10.78 -3.78
C THR A 102 2.56 -9.51 -4.60
N LEU A 103 3.74 -8.91 -4.50
CA LEU A 103 4.08 -7.73 -5.30
C LEU A 103 4.06 -8.05 -6.80
N ALA A 104 4.51 -9.24 -7.19
CA ALA A 104 4.44 -9.68 -8.58
C ALA A 104 3.02 -9.78 -9.09
N GLU A 105 2.11 -10.30 -8.27
CA GLU A 105 0.69 -10.38 -8.60
C GLU A 105 0.04 -8.99 -8.63
N LEU A 106 0.42 -8.12 -7.69
CA LEU A 106 -0.10 -6.75 -7.61
C LEU A 106 0.20 -5.98 -8.89
N LYS A 107 1.38 -6.15 -9.46
CA LYS A 107 1.78 -5.51 -10.71
C LYS A 107 0.81 -5.80 -11.85
N ASN A 108 0.20 -6.98 -11.88
CA ASN A 108 -0.70 -7.42 -12.92
C ASN A 108 -2.18 -7.35 -12.50
N THR A 109 -2.48 -6.66 -11.40
CA THR A 109 -3.83 -6.53 -10.87
C THR A 109 -4.43 -5.20 -11.26
N GLU A 110 -5.65 -5.21 -11.78
CA GLU A 110 -6.41 -3.99 -12.04
C GLU A 110 -7.06 -3.51 -10.74
N VAL A 111 -6.97 -2.21 -10.51
CA VAL A 111 -7.57 -1.54 -9.35
C VAL A 111 -8.30 -0.30 -9.83
N ASP A 112 -9.20 0.22 -8.98
CA ASP A 112 -9.95 1.43 -9.27
C ASP A 112 -9.57 2.56 -8.29
N MET A 113 -10.22 3.72 -8.43
CA MET A 113 -9.96 4.89 -7.59
C MET A 113 -10.41 4.69 -6.14
N PHE A 114 -11.23 3.68 -5.85
CA PHE A 114 -11.74 3.37 -4.51
C PHE A 114 -10.88 2.32 -3.80
N THR A 115 -9.75 1.97 -4.38
CA THR A 115 -8.82 0.97 -3.84
C THR A 115 -7.69 1.66 -3.10
N THR A 116 -7.36 1.13 -1.92
CA THR A 116 -6.14 1.47 -1.18
C THR A 116 -5.21 0.28 -1.24
N VAL A 117 -3.94 0.52 -1.57
CA VAL A 117 -2.95 -0.53 -1.79
C VAL A 117 -1.91 -0.47 -0.68
N PHE A 118 -1.55 -1.64 -0.15
CA PHE A 118 -0.53 -1.79 0.89
C PHE A 118 0.58 -2.69 0.36
N ILE A 119 1.81 -2.24 0.46
CA ILE A 119 2.99 -3.02 0.11
C ILE A 119 3.81 -3.23 1.37
N GLY A 120 4.04 -4.48 1.74
CA GLY A 120 4.80 -4.83 2.92
C GLY A 120 6.28 -4.54 2.80
N ASN A 121 6.97 -4.67 3.93
CA ASN A 121 8.42 -4.66 3.95
C ASN A 121 8.95 -6.11 3.99
N GLU A 122 10.26 -6.25 4.14
CA GLU A 122 10.92 -7.57 4.16
C GLU A 122 10.36 -8.50 5.25
N GLN A 123 9.84 -7.94 6.34
CA GLN A 123 9.33 -8.72 7.46
C GLN A 123 7.82 -8.98 7.41
N THR A 124 7.11 -8.33 6.51
CA THR A 124 5.66 -8.50 6.40
C THR A 124 5.32 -9.93 5.97
N MET A 125 4.33 -10.51 6.64
CA MET A 125 3.91 -11.88 6.39
C MET A 125 2.39 -12.00 6.33
N GLU A 126 1.91 -13.08 5.77
CA GLU A 126 0.50 -13.47 5.82
C GLU A 126 0.33 -14.49 6.95
N LEU A 127 -0.53 -14.17 7.92
CA LEU A 127 -0.86 -15.03 9.06
C LEU A 127 -2.37 -15.19 9.12
N ASP A 128 -2.86 -16.42 8.93
CA ASP A 128 -4.28 -16.75 9.04
C ASP A 128 -5.18 -15.82 8.20
N GLY A 129 -4.73 -15.52 6.98
CA GLY A 129 -5.48 -14.64 6.07
C GLY A 129 -5.33 -13.16 6.38
N HIS A 130 -4.41 -12.78 7.26
CA HIS A 130 -4.13 -11.38 7.61
C HIS A 130 -2.73 -10.97 7.17
N MET A 131 -2.59 -9.69 6.83
CA MET A 131 -1.31 -9.08 6.50
C MET A 131 -0.74 -8.47 7.77
N VAL A 132 0.43 -8.94 8.20
CA VAL A 132 1.03 -8.54 9.47
C VAL A 132 2.50 -8.18 9.26
N THR A 133 2.89 -7.02 9.76
CA THR A 133 4.29 -6.64 9.87
C THR A 133 4.67 -6.70 11.36
N PRO A 134 5.48 -7.67 11.77
CA PRO A 134 5.82 -7.83 13.19
C PRO A 134 6.72 -6.69 13.67
N ARG A 135 6.65 -6.41 14.95
CA ARG A 135 7.47 -5.35 15.55
C ARG A 135 8.94 -5.72 15.67
N GLY A 136 9.27 -6.98 15.44
CA GLY A 136 10.65 -7.42 15.48
C GLY A 136 11.20 -7.65 16.89
N TYR A 137 10.32 -7.69 17.90
CA TYR A 137 10.75 -8.08 19.24
C TYR A 137 11.20 -9.53 19.21
N ARG A 138 12.40 -9.76 19.72
CA ARG A 138 12.88 -11.11 19.95
C ARG A 138 12.55 -11.51 21.38
N ASP A 139 12.24 -12.76 21.58
CA ASP A 139 12.13 -13.32 22.91
C ASP A 139 13.49 -13.23 23.58
N VAL A 140 13.55 -12.48 24.64
CA VAL A 140 14.78 -12.27 25.38
C VAL A 140 14.63 -12.98 26.73
#